data_2d0f8580f37ffcee7e962a69b92fa7e4
#
_entry.id   2d0f8580f37ffcee7e962a69b92fa7e4
#
_cell.length_a   1.000
_cell.length_b   1.000
_cell.length_c   1.000
_cell.angle_alpha   90.00
_cell.angle_beta   90.00
_cell.angle_gamma   90.00
#
_symmetry.space_group_name_H-M   'P 1'
#
loop_
_entity.id
_entity.type
_entity.pdbx_description
1 polymer ?
#
loop_
_entity_poly.entity_id
_entity_poly.type
_entity_poly.pdbx_seq_one_letter_code
_entity_poly.pdbx_strand_id
1 'polypeptide(L)'
;PFVGRNDVERRVVINTVGPHWDGNQVWFITGGGAIFAAWPLVYATAFSGFYWAMLVVLWALFFRPVGFDYRSKIHNATWRSTWDWGLFIGGAVPPLIFGVAFGNLLQGVPFGFDDYLISTYTGTFWQLLNPFALLAGVVSSAMITMHGGMYLAHRTEGAIQQRAIRGAVGAAALMVLAFVGAGLWLKFGGIEGFVITSAIDPGALPDPLAKTVARSADAWWLNYRAQPLLWLLPALGVAGALAAAALVLARRTLSAFVARSEEHTSELQSPLNIS
;
A
#
# COMPACT_ATOMS: atom_id res chain seq x y z
N PRO A 1 9.14 2.57 17.87
CA PRO A 1 8.84 2.62 19.31
C PRO A 1 8.56 1.23 19.91
N PHE A 2 7.87 0.32 19.20
CA PHE A 2 7.34 -0.93 19.78
C PHE A 2 8.38 -2.06 19.87
N VAL A 3 9.25 -2.19 18.88
CA VAL A 3 10.26 -3.25 18.82
C VAL A 3 11.46 -2.90 19.70
N GLY A 4 11.97 -1.67 19.62
CA GLY A 4 13.05 -1.16 20.46
C GLY A 4 12.52 -0.60 21.78
N ARG A 5 12.88 -1.21 22.91
CA ARG A 5 12.40 -0.81 24.25
C ARG A 5 13.28 0.22 24.93
N ASN A 6 14.57 0.21 24.64
CA ASN A 6 15.54 1.18 25.14
C ASN A 6 16.17 1.96 23.97
N ASP A 7 16.94 3.00 24.28
CA ASP A 7 17.53 3.88 23.26
C ASP A 7 18.51 3.15 22.33
N VAL A 8 19.30 2.23 22.87
CA VAL A 8 20.26 1.43 22.09
C VAL A 8 19.52 0.53 21.09
N GLU A 9 18.50 -0.19 21.53
CA GLU A 9 17.68 -1.03 20.65
C GLU A 9 16.98 -0.21 19.55
N ARG A 10 16.44 0.97 19.88
CA ARG A 10 15.84 1.88 18.91
C ARG A 10 16.86 2.35 17.88
N ARG A 11 18.08 2.64 18.32
CA ARG A 11 19.18 3.01 17.42
C ARG A 11 19.53 1.86 16.48
N VAL A 12 19.59 0.63 16.98
CA VAL A 12 19.82 -0.57 16.14
C VAL A 12 18.74 -0.68 15.06
N VAL A 13 17.45 -0.56 15.44
CA VAL A 13 16.34 -0.60 14.47
C VAL A 13 16.46 0.48 13.41
N ILE A 14 16.77 1.72 13.80
CA ILE A 14 16.96 2.84 12.87
C ILE A 14 18.13 2.57 11.92
N ASN A 15 19.24 2.06 12.43
CA ASN A 15 20.44 1.78 11.63
C ASN A 15 20.23 0.68 10.58
N THR A 16 19.26 -0.24 10.76
CA THR A 16 18.96 -1.26 9.73
C THR A 16 18.36 -0.65 8.47
N VAL A 17 17.64 0.46 8.60
CA VAL A 17 16.93 1.14 7.49
C VAL A 17 17.69 2.38 7.01
N GLY A 18 18.49 2.99 7.87
CA GLY A 18 19.22 4.24 7.60
C GLY A 18 19.97 4.30 6.27
N PRO A 19 20.69 3.26 5.84
CA PRO A 19 21.42 3.29 4.56
C PRO A 19 20.55 3.25 3.31
N HIS A 20 19.27 2.84 3.43
CA HIS A 20 18.44 2.53 2.26
C HIS A 20 17.19 3.39 2.13
N TRP A 21 16.73 4.06 3.21
CA TRP A 21 15.45 4.74 3.24
C TRP A 21 15.34 5.84 2.18
N ASP A 22 16.40 6.60 1.96
CA ASP A 22 16.42 7.73 1.04
C ASP A 22 16.32 7.25 -0.42
N GLY A 23 17.15 6.28 -0.82
CA GLY A 23 17.09 5.68 -2.14
C GLY A 23 15.73 5.04 -2.46
N ASN A 24 15.11 4.37 -1.50
CA ASN A 24 13.78 3.79 -1.66
C ASN A 24 12.71 4.89 -1.85
N GLN A 25 12.83 6.02 -1.16
CA GLN A 25 11.91 7.15 -1.33
C GLN A 25 12.05 7.80 -2.71
N VAL A 26 13.26 7.89 -3.26
CA VAL A 26 13.51 8.37 -4.63
C VAL A 26 12.80 7.50 -5.67
N TRP A 27 12.87 6.17 -5.55
CA TRP A 27 12.15 5.25 -6.43
C TRP A 27 10.64 5.47 -6.41
N PHE A 28 10.10 5.72 -5.23
CA PHE A 28 8.68 6.02 -5.05
C PHE A 28 8.26 7.30 -5.80
N ILE A 29 9.07 8.37 -5.69
CA ILE A 29 8.84 9.64 -6.41
C ILE A 29 9.00 9.44 -7.92
N THR A 30 9.99 8.63 -8.35
CA THR A 30 10.20 8.29 -9.76
C THR A 30 8.98 7.57 -10.35
N GLY A 31 8.34 6.67 -9.59
CA GLY A 31 7.09 6.03 -9.98
C GLY A 31 5.96 7.03 -10.23
N GLY A 32 5.81 8.03 -9.35
CA GLY A 32 4.86 9.13 -9.54
C GLY A 32 5.14 9.94 -10.81
N GLY A 33 6.42 10.25 -11.07
CA GLY A 33 6.86 10.93 -12.29
C GLY A 33 6.58 10.12 -13.56
N ALA A 34 6.76 8.79 -13.49
CA ALA A 34 6.46 7.90 -14.61
C ALA A 34 4.96 7.87 -14.94
N ILE A 35 4.09 7.85 -13.93
CA ILE A 35 2.62 7.94 -14.13
C ILE A 35 2.26 9.29 -14.75
N PHE A 36 2.88 10.39 -14.30
CA PHE A 36 2.67 11.71 -14.89
C PHE A 36 3.03 11.74 -16.39
N ALA A 37 4.15 11.13 -16.76
CA ALA A 37 4.62 11.11 -18.14
C ALA A 37 3.78 10.17 -19.04
N ALA A 38 3.43 8.97 -18.55
CA ALA A 38 2.75 7.95 -19.35
C ALA A 38 1.23 8.16 -19.40
N TRP A 39 0.63 8.63 -18.30
CA TRP A 39 -0.83 8.79 -18.17
C TRP A 39 -1.19 10.12 -17.48
N PRO A 40 -0.98 11.27 -18.13
CA PRO A 40 -1.17 12.60 -17.52
C PRO A 40 -2.58 12.84 -17.00
N LEU A 41 -3.62 12.36 -17.70
CA LEU A 41 -5.01 12.49 -17.23
C LEU A 41 -5.27 11.67 -15.97
N VAL A 42 -4.73 10.47 -15.88
CA VAL A 42 -4.84 9.63 -14.67
C VAL A 42 -4.13 10.30 -13.50
N TYR A 43 -2.91 10.82 -13.74
CA TYR A 43 -2.15 11.55 -12.73
C TYR A 43 -2.94 12.76 -12.23
N ALA A 44 -3.42 13.61 -13.14
CA ALA A 44 -4.16 14.82 -12.79
C ALA A 44 -5.43 14.50 -11.98
N THR A 45 -6.21 13.50 -12.41
CA THR A 45 -7.44 13.08 -11.74
C THR A 45 -7.14 12.51 -10.34
N ALA A 46 -6.13 11.63 -10.21
CA ALA A 46 -5.76 11.05 -8.94
C ALA A 46 -5.27 12.10 -7.95
N PHE A 47 -4.38 12.99 -8.35
CA PHE A 47 -3.85 14.02 -7.46
C PHE A 47 -4.86 15.10 -7.11
N SER A 48 -5.83 15.39 -8.00
CA SER A 48 -6.93 16.28 -7.67
C SER A 48 -7.93 15.64 -6.72
N GLY A 49 -8.33 14.39 -6.97
CA GLY A 49 -9.30 13.68 -6.13
C GLY A 49 -8.76 13.31 -4.75
N PHE A 50 -7.49 12.88 -4.69
CA PHE A 50 -6.82 12.51 -3.44
C PHE A 50 -5.94 13.63 -2.86
N TYR A 51 -6.19 14.91 -3.21
CA TYR A 51 -5.34 16.03 -2.84
C TYR A 51 -5.01 16.09 -1.35
N TRP A 52 -6.03 16.07 -0.49
CA TRP A 52 -5.83 16.10 0.97
C TRP A 52 -5.12 14.85 1.49
N ALA A 53 -5.43 13.69 0.93
CA ALA A 53 -4.75 12.45 1.27
C ALA A 53 -3.25 12.51 0.92
N MET A 54 -2.91 13.04 -0.25
CA MET A 54 -1.52 13.26 -0.68
C MET A 54 -0.79 14.27 0.20
N LEU A 55 -1.45 15.35 0.63
CA LEU A 55 -0.86 16.30 1.60
C LEU A 55 -0.57 15.64 2.94
N VAL A 56 -1.47 14.81 3.46
CA VAL A 56 -1.25 14.08 4.72
C VAL A 56 -0.06 13.12 4.59
N VAL A 57 0.07 12.43 3.46
CA VAL A 57 1.25 11.58 3.16
C VAL A 57 2.52 12.43 3.15
N LEU A 58 2.51 13.56 2.44
CA LEU A 58 3.67 14.44 2.33
C LEU A 58 4.11 14.96 3.71
N TRP A 59 3.18 15.43 4.53
CA TRP A 59 3.48 15.88 5.90
C TRP A 59 4.04 14.76 6.77
N ALA A 60 3.50 13.56 6.66
CA ALA A 60 4.03 12.40 7.37
C ALA A 60 5.46 12.05 6.92
N LEU A 61 5.74 12.15 5.63
CA LEU A 61 7.07 11.88 5.07
C LEU A 61 8.13 12.89 5.53
N PHE A 62 7.78 14.12 5.86
CA PHE A 62 8.73 15.10 6.38
C PHE A 62 9.38 14.68 7.70
N PHE A 63 8.72 13.85 8.51
CA PHE A 63 9.31 13.33 9.74
C PHE A 63 10.49 12.37 9.49
N ARG A 64 10.60 11.77 8.31
CA ARG A 64 11.65 10.80 8.01
C ARG A 64 13.04 11.42 7.93
N PRO A 65 13.35 12.38 7.02
CA PRO A 65 14.68 12.96 6.92
C PRO A 65 15.10 13.61 8.24
N VAL A 66 14.20 14.39 8.84
CA VAL A 66 14.49 15.07 10.10
C VAL A 66 14.71 14.06 11.23
N GLY A 67 13.89 13.02 11.32
CA GLY A 67 14.03 11.99 12.35
C GLY A 67 15.32 11.18 12.23
N PHE A 68 15.71 10.78 11.03
CA PHE A 68 16.95 10.03 10.81
C PHE A 68 18.19 10.87 11.17
N ASP A 69 18.23 12.14 10.77
CA ASP A 69 19.40 12.99 10.93
C ASP A 69 19.49 13.63 12.32
N TYR A 70 18.36 14.08 12.88
CA TYR A 70 18.37 14.94 14.08
C TYR A 70 18.08 14.22 15.39
N ARG A 71 17.48 13.00 15.36
CA ARG A 71 17.15 12.24 16.57
C ARG A 71 18.33 12.15 17.55
N SER A 72 19.53 11.93 17.05
CA SER A 72 20.74 11.68 17.86
C SER A 72 21.60 12.91 18.11
N LYS A 73 21.21 14.08 17.59
CA LYS A 73 21.99 15.33 17.76
C LYS A 73 21.92 15.87 19.18
N ILE A 74 20.82 15.64 19.87
CA ILE A 74 20.61 16.15 21.23
C ILE A 74 20.53 14.99 22.22
N HIS A 75 21.28 15.08 23.31
CA HIS A 75 21.29 14.09 24.39
C HIS A 75 20.12 14.32 25.38
N ASN A 76 18.89 14.33 24.87
CA ASN A 76 17.68 14.50 25.66
C ASN A 76 16.70 13.36 25.37
N ALA A 77 16.19 12.72 26.42
CA ALA A 77 15.29 11.56 26.29
C ALA A 77 13.94 11.93 25.63
N THR A 78 13.39 13.10 25.97
CA THR A 78 12.15 13.60 25.37
C THR A 78 12.33 13.87 23.88
N TRP A 79 13.42 14.54 23.50
CA TRP A 79 13.78 14.79 22.11
C TRP A 79 13.84 13.50 21.29
N ARG A 80 14.56 12.50 21.79
CA ARG A 80 14.68 11.20 21.12
C ARG A 80 13.35 10.49 20.99
N SER A 81 12.53 10.51 22.03
CA SER A 81 11.20 9.93 22.02
C SER A 81 10.27 10.63 21.02
N THR A 82 10.32 11.95 20.91
CA THR A 82 9.54 12.72 19.93
C THR A 82 9.88 12.30 18.51
N TRP A 83 11.17 12.17 18.19
CA TRP A 83 11.58 11.74 16.85
C TRP A 83 11.32 10.25 16.58
N ASP A 84 11.34 9.41 17.61
CA ASP A 84 10.89 8.00 17.46
C ASP A 84 9.41 7.90 17.05
N TRP A 85 8.57 8.77 17.63
CA TRP A 85 7.16 8.88 17.21
C TRP A 85 7.02 9.54 15.84
N GLY A 86 7.81 10.55 15.53
CA GLY A 86 7.85 11.16 14.20
C GLY A 86 8.21 10.13 13.11
N LEU A 87 9.24 9.32 13.33
CA LEU A 87 9.60 8.23 12.42
C LEU A 87 8.50 7.16 12.30
N PHE A 88 7.80 6.87 13.40
CA PHE A 88 6.65 5.96 13.38
C PHE A 88 5.51 6.52 12.53
N ILE A 89 5.13 7.80 12.71
CA ILE A 89 4.09 8.47 11.91
C ILE A 89 4.49 8.46 10.43
N GLY A 90 5.74 8.85 10.11
CA GLY A 90 6.26 8.85 8.76
C GLY A 90 6.33 7.47 8.11
N GLY A 91 6.35 6.40 8.91
CA GLY A 91 6.31 5.01 8.43
C GLY A 91 4.92 4.41 8.35
N ALA A 92 3.98 4.80 9.21
CA ALA A 92 2.65 4.20 9.33
C ALA A 92 1.59 4.90 8.46
N VAL A 93 1.65 6.23 8.35
CA VAL A 93 0.64 7.01 7.62
C VAL A 93 0.67 6.74 6.11
N PRO A 94 1.82 6.74 5.40
CA PRO A 94 1.81 6.52 3.97
C PRO A 94 1.20 5.18 3.54
N PRO A 95 1.58 4.01 4.10
CA PRO A 95 0.96 2.74 3.72
C PRO A 95 -0.55 2.71 3.97
N LEU A 96 -1.01 3.31 5.08
CA LEU A 96 -2.43 3.41 5.39
C LEU A 96 -3.17 4.21 4.31
N ILE A 97 -2.69 5.40 3.99
CA ILE A 97 -3.32 6.29 3.01
C ILE A 97 -3.31 5.68 1.60
N PHE A 98 -2.21 5.03 1.19
CA PHE A 98 -2.18 4.36 -0.11
C PHE A 98 -3.15 3.19 -0.19
N GLY A 99 -3.28 2.40 0.88
CA GLY A 99 -4.30 1.37 0.93
C GLY A 99 -5.72 1.92 0.89
N VAL A 100 -5.99 3.03 1.59
CA VAL A 100 -7.27 3.75 1.53
C VAL A 100 -7.54 4.27 0.11
N ALA A 101 -6.55 4.85 -0.54
CA ALA A 101 -6.68 5.32 -1.91
C ALA A 101 -6.99 4.16 -2.87
N PHE A 102 -6.29 3.03 -2.73
CA PHE A 102 -6.55 1.84 -3.52
C PHE A 102 -7.95 1.28 -3.30
N GLY A 103 -8.42 1.21 -2.05
CA GLY A 103 -9.79 0.81 -1.72
C GLY A 103 -10.85 1.70 -2.35
N ASN A 104 -10.59 3.01 -2.43
CA ASN A 104 -11.46 3.95 -3.14
C ASN A 104 -11.43 3.76 -4.66
N LEU A 105 -10.26 3.46 -5.25
CA LEU A 105 -10.16 3.13 -6.67
C LEU A 105 -11.01 1.90 -7.03
N LEU A 106 -11.02 0.90 -6.17
CA LEU A 106 -11.86 -0.28 -6.37
C LEU A 106 -13.37 0.06 -6.34
N GLN A 107 -13.79 0.95 -5.45
CA GLN A 107 -15.20 1.37 -5.34
C GLN A 107 -15.60 2.42 -6.40
N GLY A 108 -14.63 3.05 -7.04
CA GLY A 108 -14.81 4.23 -7.87
C GLY A 108 -14.96 5.50 -7.05
N VAL A 109 -14.33 6.57 -7.50
CA VAL A 109 -14.40 7.89 -6.91
C VAL A 109 -15.24 8.82 -7.79
N PRO A 110 -16.00 9.76 -7.21
CA PRO A 110 -16.82 10.69 -8.00
C PRO A 110 -15.95 11.77 -8.65
N PHE A 111 -15.67 11.61 -9.93
CA PHE A 111 -15.02 12.64 -10.75
C PHE A 111 -15.68 12.71 -12.11
N GLY A 112 -15.51 13.82 -12.80
CA GLY A 112 -15.97 14.03 -14.16
C GLY A 112 -14.94 14.80 -14.97
N PHE A 113 -15.05 14.76 -16.28
CA PHE A 113 -14.30 15.59 -17.19
C PHE A 113 -15.26 16.59 -17.87
N ASP A 114 -14.79 17.80 -18.07
CA ASP A 114 -15.47 18.77 -18.94
C ASP A 114 -15.07 18.55 -20.43
N ASP A 115 -15.61 19.38 -21.33
CA ASP A 115 -15.32 19.32 -22.76
C ASP A 115 -13.84 19.61 -23.10
N TYR A 116 -13.09 20.16 -22.17
CA TYR A 116 -11.63 20.41 -22.27
C TYR A 116 -10.78 19.36 -21.60
N LEU A 117 -11.36 18.24 -21.16
CA LEU A 117 -10.71 17.16 -20.41
C LEU A 117 -10.13 17.61 -19.05
N ILE A 118 -10.65 18.68 -18.47
CA ILE A 118 -10.28 19.11 -17.12
C ILE A 118 -11.03 18.21 -16.13
N SER A 119 -10.28 17.50 -15.29
CA SER A 119 -10.88 16.64 -14.28
C SER A 119 -11.38 17.44 -13.08
N THR A 120 -12.61 17.20 -12.67
CA THR A 120 -13.22 17.82 -11.48
C THR A 120 -13.63 16.71 -10.51
N TYR A 121 -13.11 16.77 -9.30
CA TYR A 121 -13.54 15.88 -8.20
C TYR A 121 -14.75 16.49 -7.49
N THR A 122 -15.84 15.75 -7.45
CA THR A 122 -17.11 16.23 -6.86
C THR A 122 -17.37 15.67 -5.46
N GLY A 123 -16.48 14.81 -4.95
CA GLY A 123 -16.58 14.22 -3.63
C GLY A 123 -15.95 15.08 -2.52
N THR A 124 -16.02 14.57 -1.29
CA THR A 124 -15.37 15.18 -0.12
C THR A 124 -14.27 14.26 0.42
N PHE A 125 -13.30 14.83 1.13
CA PHE A 125 -12.23 14.05 1.78
C PHE A 125 -12.78 12.95 2.71
N TRP A 126 -13.85 13.25 3.46
CA TRP A 126 -14.42 12.30 4.41
C TRP A 126 -15.06 11.09 3.75
N GLN A 127 -15.56 11.21 2.54
CA GLN A 127 -16.12 10.09 1.76
C GLN A 127 -15.04 9.08 1.36
N LEU A 128 -13.78 9.51 1.27
CA LEU A 128 -12.65 8.61 1.02
C LEU A 128 -12.32 7.69 2.21
N LEU A 129 -12.75 8.06 3.42
CA LEU A 129 -12.55 7.28 4.63
C LEU A 129 -13.70 6.30 4.89
N ASN A 130 -14.27 5.72 3.84
CA ASN A 130 -15.31 4.71 3.98
C ASN A 130 -14.76 3.40 4.57
N PRO A 131 -15.61 2.54 5.17
CA PRO A 131 -15.16 1.34 5.89
C PRO A 131 -14.38 0.35 5.04
N PHE A 132 -14.74 0.17 3.75
CA PHE A 132 -14.02 -0.72 2.86
C PHE A 132 -12.63 -0.17 2.52
N ALA A 133 -12.53 1.13 2.23
CA ALA A 133 -11.25 1.77 1.98
C ALA A 133 -10.34 1.73 3.23
N LEU A 134 -10.89 1.92 4.43
CA LEU A 134 -10.14 1.75 5.67
C LEU A 134 -9.64 0.31 5.86
N LEU A 135 -10.45 -0.69 5.52
CA LEU A 135 -10.03 -2.10 5.53
C LEU A 135 -8.86 -2.33 4.55
N ALA A 136 -8.93 -1.78 3.34
CA ALA A 136 -7.81 -1.82 2.38
C ALA A 136 -6.56 -1.12 2.93
N GLY A 137 -6.72 -0.01 3.66
CA GLY A 137 -5.65 0.66 4.39
C GLY A 137 -4.99 -0.23 5.44
N VAL A 138 -5.80 -1.01 6.18
CA VAL A 138 -5.29 -2.00 7.16
C VAL A 138 -4.51 -3.11 6.45
N VAL A 139 -5.01 -3.64 5.34
CA VAL A 139 -4.30 -4.65 4.53
C VAL A 139 -2.93 -4.13 4.11
N SER A 140 -2.87 -2.95 3.50
CA SER A 140 -1.61 -2.32 3.06
C SER A 140 -0.64 -2.11 4.23
N SER A 141 -1.12 -1.55 5.35
CA SER A 141 -0.29 -1.30 6.53
C SER A 141 0.24 -2.60 7.16
N ALA A 142 -0.59 -3.64 7.23
CA ALA A 142 -0.20 -4.94 7.73
C ALA A 142 0.83 -5.61 6.81
N MET A 143 0.66 -5.51 5.50
CA MET A 143 1.58 -6.01 4.49
C MET A 143 2.97 -5.38 4.63
N ILE A 144 3.06 -4.06 4.70
CA ILE A 144 4.33 -3.34 4.86
C ILE A 144 4.97 -3.64 6.22
N THR A 145 4.16 -3.74 7.28
CA THR A 145 4.65 -4.09 8.63
C THR A 145 5.22 -5.51 8.66
N MET A 146 4.56 -6.47 8.01
CA MET A 146 5.04 -7.84 7.86
C MET A 146 6.39 -7.86 7.15
N HIS A 147 6.49 -7.23 5.99
CA HIS A 147 7.72 -7.17 5.19
C HIS A 147 8.87 -6.50 5.97
N GLY A 148 8.64 -5.35 6.56
CA GLY A 148 9.63 -4.64 7.39
C GLY A 148 10.04 -5.43 8.63
N GLY A 149 9.12 -6.16 9.26
CA GLY A 149 9.41 -7.05 10.37
C GLY A 149 10.31 -8.23 9.99
N MET A 150 10.10 -8.83 8.82
CA MET A 150 10.96 -9.89 8.27
C MET A 150 12.36 -9.37 7.93
N TYR A 151 12.45 -8.19 7.31
CA TYR A 151 13.71 -7.53 7.06
C TYR A 151 14.48 -7.25 8.36
N LEU A 152 13.80 -6.71 9.37
CA LEU A 152 14.41 -6.44 10.67
C LEU A 152 14.86 -7.73 11.35
N ALA A 153 14.08 -8.80 11.28
CA ALA A 153 14.44 -10.11 11.81
C ALA A 153 15.67 -10.71 11.13
N HIS A 154 15.88 -10.40 9.85
CA HIS A 154 17.07 -10.83 9.09
C HIS A 154 18.32 -10.03 9.48
N ARG A 155 18.16 -8.75 9.83
CA ARG A 155 19.27 -7.83 10.12
C ARG A 155 19.64 -7.71 11.59
N THR A 156 18.91 -8.36 12.49
CA THR A 156 19.12 -8.25 13.93
C THR A 156 19.13 -9.61 14.59
N GLU A 157 19.65 -9.66 15.82
CA GLU A 157 19.75 -10.87 16.65
C GLU A 157 19.11 -10.68 18.02
N GLY A 158 18.98 -11.75 18.77
CA GLY A 158 18.55 -11.74 20.17
C GLY A 158 17.11 -11.27 20.38
N ALA A 159 16.90 -10.39 21.34
CA ALA A 159 15.57 -9.93 21.75
C ALA A 159 14.86 -9.06 20.70
N ILE A 160 15.61 -8.29 19.90
CA ILE A 160 15.06 -7.46 18.83
C ILE A 160 14.50 -8.37 17.73
N GLN A 161 15.30 -9.35 17.30
CA GLN A 161 14.88 -10.35 16.31
C GLN A 161 13.60 -11.06 16.72
N GLN A 162 13.53 -11.58 17.95
CA GLN A 162 12.34 -12.28 18.43
C GLN A 162 11.08 -11.40 18.44
N ARG A 163 11.23 -10.12 18.78
CA ARG A 163 10.10 -9.16 18.74
C ARG A 163 9.72 -8.82 17.31
N ALA A 164 10.69 -8.68 16.42
CA ALA A 164 10.45 -8.46 14.98
C ALA A 164 9.70 -9.67 14.36
N ILE A 165 10.11 -10.91 14.66
CA ILE A 165 9.42 -12.13 14.21
C ILE A 165 7.97 -12.14 14.69
N ARG A 166 7.72 -11.89 15.99
CA ARG A 166 6.34 -11.85 16.53
C ARG A 166 5.50 -10.79 15.87
N GLY A 167 6.06 -9.59 15.66
CA GLY A 167 5.38 -8.51 14.95
C GLY A 167 5.07 -8.86 13.49
N ALA A 168 6.03 -9.46 12.77
CA ALA A 168 5.85 -9.89 11.38
C ALA A 168 4.75 -10.96 11.24
N VAL A 169 4.75 -11.97 12.12
CA VAL A 169 3.72 -13.04 12.11
C VAL A 169 2.33 -12.49 12.45
N GLY A 170 2.24 -11.61 13.45
CA GLY A 170 0.98 -10.94 13.79
C GLY A 170 0.46 -10.07 12.64
N ALA A 171 1.34 -9.33 11.97
CA ALA A 171 0.99 -8.54 10.80
C ALA A 171 0.58 -9.42 9.61
N ALA A 172 1.25 -10.56 9.39
CA ALA A 172 0.86 -11.54 8.36
C ALA A 172 -0.56 -12.08 8.60
N ALA A 173 -0.87 -12.47 9.83
CA ALA A 173 -2.20 -12.96 10.19
C ALA A 173 -3.26 -11.87 9.97
N LEU A 174 -2.99 -10.63 10.41
CA LEU A 174 -3.89 -9.50 10.21
C LEU A 174 -4.10 -9.21 8.71
N MET A 175 -3.02 -9.22 7.92
CA MET A 175 -3.08 -9.01 6.48
C MET A 175 -3.96 -10.06 5.80
N VAL A 176 -3.73 -11.35 6.06
CA VAL A 176 -4.50 -12.44 5.45
C VAL A 176 -5.98 -12.35 5.83
N LEU A 177 -6.28 -12.13 7.12
CA LEU A 177 -7.66 -12.01 7.59
C LEU A 177 -8.37 -10.80 6.97
N ALA A 178 -7.70 -9.65 6.94
CA ALA A 178 -8.27 -8.43 6.36
C ALA A 178 -8.42 -8.54 4.84
N PHE A 179 -7.46 -9.14 4.13
CA PHE A 179 -7.51 -9.36 2.69
C PHE A 179 -8.65 -10.31 2.29
N VAL A 180 -8.75 -11.46 2.97
CA VAL A 180 -9.87 -12.39 2.76
C VAL A 180 -11.20 -11.74 3.11
N GLY A 181 -11.26 -11.01 4.22
CA GLY A 181 -12.43 -10.24 4.63
C GLY A 181 -12.85 -9.20 3.58
N ALA A 182 -11.90 -8.48 2.98
CA ALA A 182 -12.16 -7.54 1.88
C ALA A 182 -12.71 -8.26 0.64
N GLY A 183 -12.14 -9.41 0.27
CA GLY A 183 -12.65 -10.23 -0.84
C GLY A 183 -14.07 -10.75 -0.61
N LEU A 184 -14.38 -11.19 0.62
CA LEU A 184 -15.75 -11.58 0.99
C LEU A 184 -16.70 -10.38 0.98
N TRP A 185 -16.24 -9.21 1.38
CA TRP A 185 -17.04 -7.99 1.33
C TRP A 185 -17.35 -7.58 -0.12
N LEU A 186 -16.38 -7.66 -1.04
CA LEU A 186 -16.63 -7.44 -2.47
C LEU A 186 -17.69 -8.41 -3.02
N LYS A 187 -17.70 -9.65 -2.52
CA LYS A 187 -18.64 -10.68 -3.02
C LYS A 187 -20.05 -10.55 -2.46
N PHE A 188 -20.16 -10.27 -1.16
CA PHE A 188 -21.45 -10.35 -0.44
C PHE A 188 -21.91 -8.98 0.07
N GLY A 189 -21.07 -7.97 0.08
CA GLY A 189 -21.34 -6.66 0.70
C GLY A 189 -21.94 -5.63 -0.25
N GLY A 190 -22.33 -5.99 -1.45
CA GLY A 190 -23.00 -5.10 -2.39
C GLY A 190 -22.10 -4.00 -3.00
N ILE A 191 -20.78 -4.19 -2.97
CA ILE A 191 -19.85 -3.28 -3.65
C ILE A 191 -19.85 -3.64 -5.13
N GLU A 192 -20.46 -2.75 -5.94
CA GLU A 192 -20.51 -2.91 -7.38
C GLU A 192 -19.16 -2.57 -8.02
N GLY A 193 -18.77 -3.33 -9.02
CA GLY A 193 -17.65 -3.00 -9.90
C GLY A 193 -18.12 -2.27 -11.16
N PHE A 194 -17.19 -2.01 -12.06
CA PHE A 194 -17.43 -1.27 -13.29
C PHE A 194 -17.16 -2.15 -14.50
N VAL A 195 -18.05 -2.06 -15.50
CA VAL A 195 -17.92 -2.75 -16.80
C VAL A 195 -17.96 -1.68 -17.89
N ILE A 196 -16.96 -1.69 -18.77
CA ILE A 196 -16.95 -0.82 -19.95
C ILE A 196 -17.99 -1.33 -20.93
N THR A 197 -18.93 -0.48 -21.32
CA THR A 197 -20.05 -0.81 -22.23
C THR A 197 -19.85 -0.25 -23.65
N SER A 198 -18.97 0.74 -23.80
CA SER A 198 -18.58 1.24 -25.12
C SER A 198 -17.67 0.26 -25.86
N ALA A 199 -17.68 0.30 -27.19
CA ALA A 199 -16.72 -0.43 -28.01
C ALA A 199 -15.30 0.10 -27.74
N ILE A 200 -14.36 -0.83 -27.56
CA ILE A 200 -12.93 -0.51 -27.35
C ILE A 200 -12.26 -0.58 -28.73
N ASP A 201 -11.72 0.53 -29.19
CA ASP A 201 -10.84 0.61 -30.36
C ASP A 201 -9.39 0.71 -29.87
N PRO A 202 -8.57 -0.36 -30.04
CA PRO A 202 -7.17 -0.31 -29.61
C PRO A 202 -6.29 0.68 -30.38
N GLY A 203 -6.75 1.15 -31.56
CA GLY A 203 -6.04 2.11 -32.41
C GLY A 203 -6.43 3.56 -32.12
N ALA A 204 -7.49 3.81 -31.36
CA ALA A 204 -7.93 5.16 -31.04
C ALA A 204 -7.06 5.81 -29.95
N LEU A 205 -6.97 7.13 -30.02
CA LEU A 205 -6.36 7.91 -28.93
C LEU A 205 -7.18 7.75 -27.65
N PRO A 206 -6.54 7.74 -26.46
CA PRO A 206 -7.23 7.67 -25.19
C PRO A 206 -8.19 8.84 -25.00
N ASP A 207 -9.48 8.60 -25.12
CA ASP A 207 -10.53 9.58 -24.88
C ASP A 207 -11.47 9.09 -23.76
N PRO A 208 -11.39 9.68 -22.55
CA PRO A 208 -12.27 9.31 -21.46
C PRO A 208 -13.73 9.69 -21.69
N LEU A 209 -14.05 10.66 -22.55
CA LEU A 209 -15.42 11.08 -22.86
C LEU A 209 -16.12 10.07 -23.79
N ALA A 210 -15.37 9.35 -24.62
CA ALA A 210 -15.90 8.32 -25.50
C ALA A 210 -16.22 7.00 -24.78
N LYS A 211 -15.79 6.84 -23.52
CA LYS A 211 -16.00 5.62 -22.74
C LYS A 211 -17.27 5.69 -21.91
N THR A 212 -18.15 4.73 -22.11
CA THR A 212 -19.31 4.54 -21.26
C THR A 212 -19.10 3.35 -20.33
N VAL A 213 -19.48 3.51 -19.07
CA VAL A 213 -19.24 2.52 -18.00
C VAL A 213 -20.55 2.28 -17.27
N ALA A 214 -20.90 1.01 -17.04
CA ALA A 214 -22.02 0.61 -16.21
C ALA A 214 -21.55 -0.02 -14.91
N ARG A 215 -22.27 0.21 -13.83
CA ARG A 215 -22.07 -0.49 -12.55
C ARG A 215 -22.71 -1.88 -12.60
N SER A 216 -22.03 -2.88 -12.08
CA SER A 216 -22.54 -4.25 -11.99
C SER A 216 -21.98 -4.95 -10.76
N ALA A 217 -22.86 -5.63 -10.03
CA ALA A 217 -22.48 -6.45 -8.88
C ALA A 217 -21.56 -7.63 -9.28
N ASP A 218 -21.70 -8.13 -10.52
CA ASP A 218 -20.89 -9.23 -11.04
C ASP A 218 -19.58 -8.80 -11.68
N ALA A 219 -19.33 -7.48 -11.85
CA ALA A 219 -18.15 -6.96 -12.58
C ALA A 219 -16.83 -7.54 -12.06
N TRP A 220 -16.68 -7.66 -10.74
CA TRP A 220 -15.49 -8.22 -10.08
C TRP A 220 -15.21 -9.68 -10.45
N TRP A 221 -16.26 -10.43 -10.81
CA TRP A 221 -16.18 -11.88 -11.02
C TRP A 221 -16.16 -12.26 -12.49
N LEU A 222 -16.46 -11.33 -13.40
CA LEU A 222 -16.48 -11.60 -14.84
C LEU A 222 -15.15 -12.13 -15.34
N ASN A 223 -14.05 -11.48 -14.99
CA ASN A 223 -12.70 -11.89 -15.39
C ASN A 223 -12.31 -13.24 -14.79
N TYR A 224 -12.65 -13.51 -13.52
CA TYR A 224 -12.37 -14.78 -12.87
C TYR A 224 -13.20 -15.94 -13.46
N ARG A 225 -14.42 -15.66 -13.93
CA ARG A 225 -15.25 -16.64 -14.66
C ARG A 225 -14.71 -16.90 -16.07
N ALA A 226 -14.28 -15.84 -16.77
CA ALA A 226 -13.72 -15.94 -18.12
C ALA A 226 -12.35 -16.63 -18.14
N GLN A 227 -11.52 -16.35 -17.14
CA GLN A 227 -10.16 -16.88 -17.00
C GLN A 227 -9.92 -17.40 -15.58
N PRO A 228 -10.25 -18.67 -15.28
CA PRO A 228 -10.10 -19.25 -13.94
C PRO A 228 -8.67 -19.21 -13.38
N LEU A 229 -7.64 -19.14 -14.24
CA LEU A 229 -6.25 -18.99 -13.83
C LEU A 229 -5.98 -17.72 -12.99
N LEU A 230 -6.83 -16.69 -13.12
CA LEU A 230 -6.70 -15.48 -12.32
C LEU A 230 -6.88 -15.72 -10.81
N TRP A 231 -7.54 -16.81 -10.41
CA TRP A 231 -7.62 -17.21 -9.01
C TRP A 231 -6.26 -17.55 -8.39
N LEU A 232 -5.27 -17.87 -9.21
CA LEU A 232 -3.91 -18.11 -8.73
C LEU A 232 -3.29 -16.85 -8.12
N LEU A 233 -3.64 -15.64 -8.59
CA LEU A 233 -3.06 -14.38 -8.08
C LEU A 233 -3.37 -14.16 -6.59
N PRO A 234 -4.64 -14.08 -6.16
CA PRO A 234 -4.95 -13.93 -4.74
C PRO A 234 -4.52 -15.16 -3.91
N ALA A 235 -4.57 -16.36 -4.49
CA ALA A 235 -4.12 -17.58 -3.82
C ALA A 235 -2.60 -17.57 -3.55
N LEU A 236 -1.79 -17.15 -4.53
CA LEU A 236 -0.35 -16.99 -4.37
C LEU A 236 -0.01 -15.88 -3.37
N GLY A 237 -0.77 -14.78 -3.38
CA GLY A 237 -0.62 -13.72 -2.39
C GLY A 237 -0.81 -14.20 -0.96
N VAL A 238 -1.88 -14.94 -0.69
CA VAL A 238 -2.14 -15.52 0.63
C VAL A 238 -1.13 -16.62 0.97
N ALA A 239 -0.84 -17.53 0.02
CA ALA A 239 0.13 -18.60 0.22
C ALA A 239 1.54 -18.05 0.49
N GLY A 240 1.96 -17.01 -0.24
CA GLY A 240 3.24 -16.32 -0.05
C GLY A 240 3.35 -15.72 1.35
N ALA A 241 2.31 -15.04 1.83
CA ALA A 241 2.28 -14.49 3.17
C ALA A 241 2.38 -15.57 4.27
N LEU A 242 1.64 -16.67 4.11
CA LEU A 242 1.67 -17.79 5.05
C LEU A 242 3.02 -18.50 5.01
N ALA A 243 3.58 -18.74 3.81
CA ALA A 243 4.90 -19.33 3.64
C ALA A 243 5.99 -18.45 4.27
N ALA A 244 5.95 -17.15 4.05
CA ALA A 244 6.89 -16.21 4.65
C ALA A 244 6.79 -16.19 6.18
N ALA A 245 5.57 -16.22 6.74
CA ALA A 245 5.37 -16.33 8.18
C ALA A 245 5.93 -17.66 8.75
N ALA A 246 5.71 -18.77 8.06
CA ALA A 246 6.27 -20.08 8.45
C ALA A 246 7.81 -20.09 8.39
N LEU A 247 8.40 -19.55 7.33
CA LEU A 247 9.85 -19.46 7.16
C LEU A 247 10.50 -18.60 8.23
N VAL A 248 9.90 -17.46 8.60
CA VAL A 248 10.45 -16.60 9.65
C VAL A 248 10.35 -17.25 11.02
N LEU A 249 9.28 -18.01 11.30
CA LEU A 249 9.16 -18.82 12.52
C LEU A 249 10.22 -19.93 12.58
N ALA A 250 10.53 -20.55 11.43
CA ALA A 250 11.62 -21.53 11.30
C ALA A 250 13.02 -20.88 11.32
N ARG A 251 13.13 -19.57 11.60
CA ARG A 251 14.36 -18.77 11.60
C ARG A 251 15.13 -18.74 10.26
N ARG A 252 14.48 -19.09 9.16
CA ARG A 252 15.00 -18.92 7.78
C ARG A 252 14.67 -17.52 7.28
N THR A 253 15.24 -16.52 7.95
CA THR A 253 14.84 -15.11 7.80
C THR A 253 15.11 -14.55 6.40
N LEU A 254 16.20 -14.94 5.73
CA LEU A 254 16.48 -14.54 4.37
C LEU A 254 15.45 -15.10 3.38
N SER A 255 15.15 -16.39 3.47
CA SER A 255 14.15 -17.03 2.61
C SER A 255 12.75 -16.44 2.82
N ALA A 256 12.39 -16.10 4.07
CA ALA A 256 11.14 -15.43 4.39
C ALA A 256 11.04 -14.04 3.74
N PHE A 257 12.13 -13.28 3.78
CA PHE A 257 12.19 -11.95 3.17
C PHE A 257 12.07 -12.02 1.63
N VAL A 258 12.77 -12.95 0.98
CA VAL A 258 12.73 -13.14 -0.48
C VAL A 258 11.35 -13.62 -0.93
N ALA A 259 10.76 -14.62 -0.28
CA ALA A 259 9.43 -15.12 -0.62
C ALA A 259 8.37 -14.02 -0.59
N ARG A 260 8.51 -13.05 0.31
CA ARG A 260 7.61 -11.89 0.38
C ARG A 260 7.91 -10.84 -0.70
N SER A 261 9.16 -10.66 -1.09
CA SER A 261 9.54 -9.71 -2.13
C SER A 261 8.99 -10.11 -3.51
N GLU A 262 8.90 -11.40 -3.79
CA GLU A 262 8.32 -11.92 -5.04
C GLU A 262 6.81 -11.67 -5.13
N GLU A 263 6.09 -11.69 -4.01
CA GLU A 263 4.66 -11.40 -3.97
C GLU A 263 4.34 -9.95 -4.41
N HIS A 264 5.16 -8.98 -4.02
CA HIS A 264 5.01 -7.60 -4.48
C HIS A 264 5.11 -7.44 -6.00
N THR A 265 5.96 -8.24 -6.66
CA THR A 265 6.06 -8.23 -8.13
C THR A 265 4.85 -8.86 -8.80
N SER A 266 4.24 -9.88 -8.20
CA SER A 266 3.04 -10.52 -8.75
C SER A 266 1.77 -9.66 -8.57
N GLU A 267 1.65 -8.91 -7.48
CA GLU A 267 0.52 -7.99 -7.27
C GLU A 267 0.55 -6.80 -8.23
N LEU A 268 1.75 -6.27 -8.55
CA LEU A 268 1.92 -5.20 -9.54
C LEU A 268 1.69 -5.65 -10.97
N GLN A 269 1.79 -6.95 -11.25
CA GLN A 269 1.52 -7.55 -12.56
C GLN A 269 0.07 -8.05 -12.70
N SER A 270 -0.78 -7.89 -11.67
CA SER A 270 -2.21 -8.09 -11.85
C SER A 270 -2.66 -7.17 -12.98
N PRO A 271 -3.15 -7.70 -14.12
CA PRO A 271 -3.58 -6.85 -15.19
C PRO A 271 -4.83 -6.10 -14.73
N LEU A 272 -4.64 -4.90 -14.23
CA LEU A 272 -5.61 -3.88 -14.44
C LEU A 272 -5.72 -3.79 -15.96
N ASN A 273 -6.63 -4.57 -16.55
CA ASN A 273 -7.10 -4.35 -17.90
C ASN A 273 -7.78 -2.98 -17.92
N ILE A 274 -6.95 -1.95 -17.84
CA ILE A 274 -7.26 -0.59 -18.23
C ILE A 274 -6.83 -0.53 -19.70
N SER A 275 -7.55 -1.23 -20.53
CA SER A 275 -7.56 -0.98 -21.97
C SER A 275 -8.75 -0.08 -22.30
#